data_141bac9dbd619d03417710f14b88742c
#
_entry.id   141bac9dbd619d03417710f14b88742c
#
_cell.length_a   1.000
_cell.length_b   1.000
_cell.length_c   1.000
_cell.angle_alpha   90.00
_cell.angle_beta   90.00
_cell.angle_gamma   90.00
#
_symmetry.space_group_name_H-M   'P 1'
#
loop_
_entity.id
_entity.type
_entity.pdbx_description
1 polymer ?
#
loop_
_entity_poly.entity_id
_entity_poly.type
_entity_poly.pdbx_seq_one_letter_code
_entity_poly.pdbx_strand_id
1 'polypeptide(L)' 'MDIDKIIEEHTSGWTINRISKTDLAILRTAVAEMIYVKEIPIAVSINEAVDIAKKYGNERSFAFINAILRKIGEDIE' A
#
# COMPACT_ATOMS: atom_id res chain seq x y z
N MET A 1 -14.13 -7.53 2.30
CA MET A 1 -13.64 -6.53 1.33
C MET A 1 -12.38 -7.07 0.65
N ASP A 2 -12.31 -6.94 -0.66
CA ASP A 2 -11.18 -7.48 -1.43
C ASP A 2 -10.03 -6.48 -1.50
N ILE A 3 -9.01 -6.72 -0.69
CA ILE A 3 -7.85 -5.83 -0.59
C ILE A 3 -7.07 -5.77 -1.91
N ASP A 4 -6.91 -6.91 -2.58
CA ASP A 4 -6.19 -6.94 -3.86
C ASP A 4 -6.91 -6.11 -4.93
N LYS A 5 -8.23 -6.13 -4.94
CA LYS A 5 -9.00 -5.33 -5.87
C LYS A 5 -8.82 -3.84 -5.58
N ILE A 6 -8.82 -3.46 -4.32
CA ILE A 6 -8.56 -2.06 -3.94
C ILE A 6 -7.18 -1.63 -4.43
N ILE A 7 -6.18 -2.47 -4.25
CA ILE A 7 -4.82 -2.17 -4.71
C ILE A 7 -4.79 -2.00 -6.23
N GLU A 8 -5.38 -2.93 -6.97
CA GLU A 8 -5.40 -2.86 -8.44
C GLU A 8 -6.08 -1.60 -8.96
N GLU A 9 -7.15 -1.19 -8.31
CA GLU A 9 -7.88 0.00 -8.73
C GLU A 9 -7.07 1.30 -8.58
N HIS A 10 -6.00 1.26 -7.79
CA HIS A 10 -5.17 2.43 -7.51
C HIS A 10 -3.77 2.37 -8.13
N THR A 11 -3.51 1.38 -8.98
CA THR A 11 -2.16 1.18 -9.55
C THR A 11 -2.00 1.72 -10.97
N SER A 12 -2.95 2.48 -11.47
CA SER A 12 -2.88 3.04 -12.83
C SER A 12 -2.74 1.96 -13.91
N GLY A 13 -3.48 0.86 -13.74
CA GLY A 13 -3.53 -0.21 -14.74
C GLY A 13 -2.62 -1.40 -14.50
N TRP A 14 -1.84 -1.40 -13.43
CA TRP A 14 -1.03 -2.58 -13.09
C TRP A 14 -1.93 -3.65 -12.46
N THR A 15 -1.71 -4.88 -12.86
CA THR A 15 -2.39 -6.01 -12.22
C THR A 15 -1.56 -6.51 -11.04
N ILE A 16 -2.22 -7.24 -10.13
CA ILE A 16 -1.54 -7.83 -8.97
C ILE A 16 -0.33 -8.67 -9.38
N ASN A 17 -0.44 -9.40 -10.48
CA ASN A 17 0.63 -10.27 -10.97
C ASN A 17 1.90 -9.51 -11.36
N ARG A 18 1.80 -8.23 -11.64
CA ARG A 18 2.95 -7.40 -12.03
C ARG A 18 3.63 -6.72 -10.87
N ILE A 19 3.02 -6.74 -9.71
CA ILE A 19 3.60 -6.15 -8.51
C ILE A 19 4.52 -7.20 -7.87
N SER A 20 5.73 -6.79 -7.47
CA SER A 20 6.64 -7.74 -6.82
C SER A 20 6.01 -8.29 -5.56
N LYS A 21 6.40 -9.50 -5.16
CA LYS A 21 5.84 -10.16 -3.98
C LYS A 21 6.10 -9.35 -2.71
N THR A 22 7.28 -8.76 -2.61
CA THR A 22 7.63 -7.93 -1.45
C THR A 22 6.74 -6.68 -1.38
N ASP A 23 6.60 -5.96 -2.49
CA ASP A 23 5.78 -4.77 -2.53
C ASP A 23 4.31 -5.11 -2.27
N LEU A 24 3.83 -6.22 -2.82
CA LEU A 24 2.46 -6.64 -2.62
C LEU A 24 2.17 -6.98 -1.16
N ALA A 25 3.10 -7.68 -0.50
CA ALA A 25 2.94 -7.99 0.93
C ALA A 25 2.86 -6.71 1.77
N ILE A 26 3.70 -5.73 1.46
CA ILE A 26 3.70 -4.45 2.17
C ILE A 26 2.38 -3.71 1.94
N LEU A 27 1.93 -3.66 0.69
CA LEU A 27 0.65 -3.00 0.33
C LEU A 27 -0.52 -3.67 1.01
N ARG A 28 -0.60 -4.99 0.99
CA ARG A 28 -1.70 -5.74 1.62
C ARG A 28 -1.78 -5.47 3.11
N THR A 29 -0.64 -5.48 3.80
CA THR A 29 -0.60 -5.23 5.23
C THR A 29 -1.04 -3.81 5.57
N ALA A 30 -0.52 -2.83 4.83
CA ALA A 30 -0.85 -1.42 5.08
C ALA A 30 -2.33 -1.13 4.80
N VAL A 31 -2.87 -1.64 3.69
CA VAL A 31 -4.27 -1.42 3.36
C VAL A 31 -5.18 -2.07 4.39
N ALA A 32 -4.84 -3.27 4.86
CA ALA A 32 -5.62 -3.93 5.91
C ALA A 32 -5.65 -3.09 7.18
N GLU A 33 -4.50 -2.54 7.60
CA GLU A 33 -4.45 -1.65 8.76
C GLU A 33 -5.31 -0.42 8.55
N MET A 34 -5.21 0.21 7.39
CA MET A 34 -5.95 1.43 7.09
C MET A 34 -7.46 1.21 7.13
N ILE A 35 -7.91 0.03 6.73
CA ILE A 35 -9.34 -0.30 6.69
C ILE A 35 -9.86 -0.80 8.04
N TYR A 36 -9.11 -1.71 8.68
CA TYR A 36 -9.62 -2.46 9.83
C TYR A 36 -9.14 -1.94 11.18
N VAL A 37 -8.04 -1.23 11.25
CA VAL A 37 -7.48 -0.76 12.52
C VAL A 37 -7.67 0.75 12.61
N LYS A 38 -8.85 1.16 13.05
CA LYS A 38 -9.25 2.57 13.08
C LYS A 38 -8.45 3.43 14.06
N GLU A 39 -7.85 2.81 15.06
CA GLU A 39 -7.06 3.50 16.07
C GLU A 39 -5.73 4.02 15.52
N ILE A 40 -5.24 3.45 14.40
CA ILE A 40 -4.00 3.88 13.78
C ILE A 40 -4.34 4.93 12.72
N PRO A 41 -3.82 6.16 12.82
CA PRO A 41 -4.03 7.15 11.77
C PRO A 41 -3.48 6.64 10.43
N ILE A 42 -4.19 6.93 9.35
CA ILE A 42 -3.80 6.47 8.01
C ILE A 42 -2.36 6.88 7.67
N ALA A 43 -1.97 8.10 8.01
CA ALA A 43 -0.62 8.58 7.76
C ALA A 43 0.46 7.72 8.44
N VAL A 44 0.17 7.18 9.60
CA VAL A 44 1.12 6.32 10.33
C VAL A 44 1.30 5.00 9.59
N SER A 45 0.19 4.38 9.14
CA SER A 45 0.28 3.14 8.37
C SER A 45 1.06 3.33 7.06
N ILE A 46 0.84 4.45 6.38
CA ILE A 46 1.57 4.76 5.15
C ILE A 46 3.06 4.94 5.43
N ASN A 47 3.41 5.70 6.45
CA ASN A 47 4.82 5.95 6.79
C ASN A 47 5.55 4.66 7.17
N GLU A 48 4.91 3.78 7.93
CA GLU A 48 5.48 2.49 8.28
C GLU A 48 5.72 1.63 7.03
N ALA A 49 4.76 1.58 6.13
CA ALA A 49 4.88 0.82 4.89
C ALA A 49 6.03 1.34 4.03
N VAL A 50 6.15 2.66 3.91
CA VAL A 50 7.22 3.28 3.15
C VAL A 50 8.59 2.96 3.76
N ASP A 51 8.71 2.99 5.08
CA ASP A 51 9.95 2.65 5.78
C ASP A 51 10.35 1.19 5.53
N ILE A 52 9.37 0.28 5.56
CA ILE A 52 9.61 -1.14 5.28
C ILE A 52 10.06 -1.30 3.82
N ALA A 53 9.42 -0.57 2.90
CA ALA A 53 9.79 -0.62 1.48
C ALA A 53 11.23 -0.15 1.24
N LYS A 54 11.67 0.84 1.99
CA LYS A 54 13.06 1.33 1.88
C LYS A 54 14.07 0.28 2.34
N LYS A 55 13.70 -0.54 3.31
CA LYS A 55 14.60 -1.58 3.84
C LYS A 55 14.62 -2.84 3.01
N TYR A 56 13.48 -3.28 2.53
CA TYR A 56 13.30 -4.60 1.95
C TYR A 56 12.89 -4.61 0.48
N GLY A 57 12.48 -3.48 -0.06
CA GLY A 57 12.11 -3.36 -1.47
C GLY A 57 13.31 -2.99 -2.34
N ASN A 58 13.04 -2.80 -3.63
CA ASN A 58 14.05 -2.29 -4.55
C ASN A 58 14.04 -0.75 -4.53
N GLU A 59 14.90 -0.14 -5.36
CA GLU A 59 15.08 1.32 -5.39
C GLU A 59 13.80 2.11 -5.63
N ARG A 60 12.83 1.52 -6.32
CA ARG A 60 11.59 2.21 -6.69
C ARG A 60 10.42 1.88 -5.78
N SER A 61 10.59 0.90 -4.90
CA SER A 61 9.48 0.39 -4.09
C SER A 61 8.84 1.46 -3.22
N PHE A 62 9.64 2.28 -2.53
CA PHE A 62 9.06 3.24 -1.60
C PHE A 62 8.21 4.28 -2.30
N ALA A 63 8.63 4.77 -3.48
CA ALA A 63 7.86 5.77 -4.22
C ALA A 63 6.57 5.16 -4.77
N PHE A 64 6.65 3.95 -5.30
CA PHE A 64 5.50 3.20 -5.81
C PHE A 64 4.46 2.96 -4.71
N ILE A 65 4.91 2.43 -3.58
CA ILE A 65 4.04 2.13 -2.44
C ILE A 65 3.43 3.40 -1.86
N ASN A 66 4.23 4.44 -1.68
CA ASN A 66 3.75 5.70 -1.15
C ASN A 66 2.65 6.29 -2.03
N ALA A 67 2.84 6.29 -3.35
CA ALA A 67 1.86 6.85 -4.28
C ALA A 67 0.52 6.08 -4.21
N ILE A 68 0.58 4.75 -4.19
CA ILE A 68 -0.62 3.92 -4.13
C ILE A 68 -1.35 4.11 -2.81
N LEU A 69 -0.63 4.06 -1.69
CA LEU A 69 -1.25 4.15 -0.38
C LEU A 69 -1.86 5.52 -0.12
N ARG A 70 -1.26 6.59 -0.65
CA ARG A 70 -1.85 7.92 -0.52
C ARG A 70 -3.17 8.03 -1.26
N LYS A 71 -3.26 7.46 -2.46
CA LYS A 71 -4.52 7.45 -3.22
C LYS A 71 -5.59 6.65 -2.48
N ILE A 72 -5.23 5.49 -1.96
CA ILE A 72 -6.17 4.66 -1.20
C ILE A 72 -6.61 5.41 0.05
N GLY A 73 -5.70 6.05 0.75
CA GLY A 73 -6.01 6.82 1.94
C GLY A 73 -7.00 7.94 1.70
N GLU A 74 -6.84 8.64 0.58
CA GLU A 74 -7.79 9.70 0.19
C GLU A 74 -9.19 9.14 -0.04
N ASP A 75 -9.30 7.97 -0.65
CA ASP A 75 -10.60 7.35 -0.92
C ASP A 75 -11.26 6.80 0.33
N ILE A 76 -10.49 6.35 1.31
CA ILE A 76 -11.00 5.82 2.57
C ILE A 76 -11.48 6.93 3.49
N GLU A 77 -10.80 8.06 3.49
CA GLU A 77 -11.22 9.21 4.28
C GLU A 77 -12.50 9.84 3.69
#